data_c72416bf6f899d6748f7ed3c06555242
#
_entry.id   c72416bf6f899d6748f7ed3c06555242
#
_cell.length_a   1.000
_cell.length_b   1.000
_cell.length_c   1.000
_cell.angle_alpha   90.00
_cell.angle_beta   90.00
_cell.angle_gamma   90.00
#
_symmetry.space_group_name_H-M   'P 1'
#
loop_
_entity.id
_entity.type
_entity.pdbx_description
1 polymer ?
#
loop_
_entity_poly.entity_id
_entity_poly.type
_entity_poly.pdbx_seq_one_letter_code
_entity_poly.pdbx_strand_id
1 'polypeptide(L)'
;LYGCPPGWGCEPITNNLYKALGLAETFEMFPSGSGETLKASIAKAVSRKEPFLGYYWGPTDVIGKYNMVLMATPPFDAENYKCLVDANCADPKVSGWAKGEVAVAVVTTMKERAPDVAEFLSKMQVPNADISAVLAWGDDNGATTDEVATYFLKNYEAIWTQWVPAEVADKVRASL
;
A
#
# COMPACT_ATOMS: atom_id res chain seq x y z
N LEU A 1 8.93 18.07 -4.59
CA LEU A 1 8.65 16.63 -4.73
C LEU A 1 9.05 15.94 -3.43
N TYR A 2 8.13 15.19 -2.81
CA TYR A 2 8.41 14.43 -1.59
C TYR A 2 8.89 13.01 -1.95
N GLY A 3 10.11 12.71 -1.53
CA GLY A 3 10.74 11.41 -1.76
C GLY A 3 10.32 10.33 -0.75
N CYS A 4 10.76 9.10 -1.01
CA CYS A 4 10.62 7.99 -0.09
C CYS A 4 11.43 8.23 1.19
N PRO A 5 10.94 7.76 2.37
CA PRO A 5 11.72 7.85 3.60
C PRO A 5 13.08 7.15 3.49
N PRO A 6 14.14 7.72 4.10
CA PRO A 6 15.47 7.12 4.10
C PRO A 6 15.50 5.71 4.69
N GLY A 7 16.28 4.82 4.09
CA GLY A 7 16.43 3.43 4.49
C GLY A 7 15.33 2.48 4.01
N TRP A 8 14.32 2.99 3.33
CA TRP A 8 13.28 2.15 2.74
C TRP A 8 13.69 1.69 1.33
N GLY A 9 13.20 0.52 0.89
CA GLY A 9 13.50 -0.02 -0.44
C GLY A 9 13.08 0.88 -1.61
N CYS A 10 12.14 1.80 -1.39
CA CYS A 10 11.72 2.80 -2.38
C CYS A 10 12.67 3.99 -2.49
N GLU A 11 13.56 4.21 -1.53
CA GLU A 11 14.47 5.36 -1.53
C GLU A 11 15.40 5.38 -2.76
N PRO A 12 16.20 4.32 -3.05
CA PRO A 12 17.05 4.31 -4.23
C PRO A 12 16.25 4.45 -5.52
N ILE A 13 15.08 3.80 -5.61
CA ILE A 13 14.23 3.87 -6.80
C ILE A 13 13.76 5.30 -7.04
N THR A 14 13.25 5.97 -6.00
CA THR A 14 12.77 7.37 -6.10
C THR A 14 13.90 8.31 -6.50
N ASN A 15 15.07 8.18 -5.88
CA ASN A 15 16.24 9.01 -6.16
C ASN A 15 16.76 8.79 -7.59
N ASN A 16 16.81 7.54 -8.06
CA ASN A 16 17.26 7.21 -9.40
C ASN A 16 16.25 7.63 -10.47
N LEU A 17 14.96 7.46 -10.22
CA LEU A 17 13.91 7.99 -11.13
C LEU A 17 13.93 9.52 -11.21
N TYR A 18 14.15 10.21 -10.10
CA TYR A 18 14.31 11.66 -10.08
C TYR A 18 15.45 12.11 -11.02
N LYS A 19 16.58 11.42 -11.00
CA LYS A 19 17.70 11.67 -11.91
C LYS A 19 17.35 11.30 -13.36
N ALA A 20 16.84 10.10 -13.58
CA ALA A 20 16.55 9.57 -14.92
C ALA A 20 15.49 10.40 -15.67
N LEU A 21 14.56 11.01 -14.95
CA LEU A 21 13.50 11.88 -15.49
C LEU A 21 13.91 13.35 -15.60
N GLY A 22 15.13 13.73 -15.20
CA GLY A 22 15.61 15.11 -15.25
C GLY A 22 14.83 16.06 -14.33
N LEU A 23 14.20 15.55 -13.28
CA LEU A 23 13.30 16.34 -12.42
C LEU A 23 14.02 17.40 -11.61
N ALA A 24 15.33 17.31 -11.45
CA ALA A 24 16.13 18.29 -10.72
C ALA A 24 16.10 19.70 -11.33
N GLU A 25 15.76 19.82 -12.62
CA GLU A 25 15.60 21.12 -13.29
C GLU A 25 14.32 21.86 -12.87
N THR A 26 13.32 21.12 -12.35
CA THR A 26 11.99 21.68 -12.07
C THR A 26 11.56 21.54 -10.63
N PHE A 27 12.04 20.49 -9.94
CA PHE A 27 11.61 20.14 -8.59
C PHE A 27 12.81 19.97 -7.65
N GLU A 28 12.67 20.47 -6.45
CA GLU A 28 13.55 20.12 -5.34
C GLU A 28 13.01 18.84 -4.67
N MET A 29 13.92 17.88 -4.36
CA MET A 29 13.58 16.65 -3.66
C MET A 29 13.66 16.85 -2.16
N PHE A 30 12.54 16.66 -1.46
CA PHE A 30 12.47 16.68 0.00
C PHE A 30 12.47 15.24 0.55
N PRO A 31 13.48 14.82 1.29
CA PRO A 31 13.45 13.55 1.98
C PRO A 31 12.43 13.61 3.12
N SER A 32 11.51 12.65 3.15
CA SER A 32 10.37 12.71 4.08
C SER A 32 10.73 12.34 5.54
N GLY A 33 11.97 11.95 5.82
CA GLY A 33 12.44 11.57 7.15
C GLY A 33 11.85 10.25 7.68
N SER A 34 10.52 10.11 7.64
CA SER A 34 9.80 8.91 8.06
C SER A 34 8.47 8.78 7.33
N GLY A 35 7.83 7.61 7.43
CA GLY A 35 6.48 7.39 6.89
C GLY A 35 5.44 8.33 7.54
N GLU A 36 5.54 8.55 8.84
CA GLU A 36 4.64 9.46 9.57
C GLU A 36 4.81 10.91 9.13
N THR A 37 6.04 11.35 8.90
CA THR A 37 6.31 12.69 8.37
C THR A 37 5.76 12.86 6.96
N LEU A 38 5.85 11.82 6.12
CA LEU A 38 5.26 11.82 4.79
C LEU A 38 3.73 11.90 4.84
N LYS A 39 3.09 11.07 5.69
CA LYS A 39 1.64 11.13 5.97
C LYS A 39 1.22 12.53 6.42
N ALA A 40 1.93 13.12 7.37
CA ALA A 40 1.64 14.45 7.87
C ALA A 40 1.80 15.55 6.80
N SER A 41 2.76 15.39 5.89
CA SER A 41 2.96 16.33 4.77
C SER A 41 1.79 16.30 3.79
N ILE A 42 1.25 15.12 3.49
CA ILE A 42 0.05 14.94 2.65
C ILE A 42 -1.16 15.59 3.35
N ALA A 43 -1.40 15.25 4.62
CA ALA A 43 -2.52 15.79 5.40
C ALA A 43 -2.47 17.33 5.45
N LYS A 44 -1.29 17.91 5.67
CA LYS A 44 -1.06 19.36 5.66
C LYS A 44 -1.38 19.98 4.30
N ALA A 45 -0.88 19.40 3.21
CA ALA A 45 -1.14 19.92 1.87
C ALA A 45 -2.63 19.90 1.54
N VAL A 46 -3.33 18.79 1.83
CA VAL A 46 -4.78 18.67 1.63
C VAL A 46 -5.55 19.70 2.47
N SER A 47 -5.24 19.84 3.76
CA SER A 47 -5.93 20.79 4.66
C SER A 47 -5.77 22.24 4.22
N ARG A 48 -4.62 22.58 3.60
CA ARG A 48 -4.31 23.92 3.11
C ARG A 48 -4.70 24.13 1.65
N LYS A 49 -5.21 23.10 0.98
CA LYS A 49 -5.49 23.11 -0.47
C LYS A 49 -4.23 23.47 -1.30
N GLU A 50 -3.07 23.03 -0.81
CA GLU A 50 -1.78 23.17 -1.48
C GLU A 50 -1.52 21.94 -2.38
N PRO A 51 -0.82 22.10 -3.51
CA PRO A 51 -0.46 20.95 -4.34
C PRO A 51 0.52 20.04 -3.59
N PHE A 52 0.35 18.74 -3.78
CA PHE A 52 1.28 17.73 -3.30
C PHE A 52 1.72 16.84 -4.48
N LEU A 53 3.01 16.62 -4.60
CA LEU A 53 3.61 15.63 -5.50
C LEU A 53 4.65 14.84 -4.72
N GLY A 54 4.52 13.51 -4.72
CA GLY A 54 5.46 12.67 -3.99
C GLY A 54 5.19 11.19 -4.12
N TYR A 55 6.09 10.40 -3.54
CA TYR A 55 5.93 8.98 -3.38
C TYR A 55 4.88 8.67 -2.31
N TYR A 56 4.03 7.71 -2.58
CA TYR A 56 3.23 7.02 -1.56
C TYR A 56 2.94 5.59 -2.02
N TRP A 57 2.34 4.77 -1.16
CA TRP A 57 2.01 3.37 -1.48
C TRP A 57 0.58 3.03 -1.02
N GLY A 58 0.02 1.96 -1.58
CA GLY A 58 -1.27 1.39 -1.18
C GLY A 58 -1.17 -0.13 -0.95
N PRO A 59 -2.08 -0.69 -0.14
CA PRO A 59 -3.20 -0.01 0.55
C PRO A 59 -2.79 0.73 1.82
N THR A 60 -3.36 1.90 2.07
CA THR A 60 -3.15 2.70 3.30
C THR A 60 -4.38 3.56 3.59
N ASP A 61 -4.50 4.02 4.85
CA ASP A 61 -5.49 4.99 5.29
C ASP A 61 -5.42 6.30 4.48
N VAL A 62 -4.22 6.77 4.17
CA VAL A 62 -3.99 7.98 3.38
C VAL A 62 -4.62 7.90 1.99
N ILE A 63 -4.44 6.77 1.29
CA ILE A 63 -5.04 6.56 -0.03
C ILE A 63 -6.57 6.45 0.08
N GLY A 64 -7.09 5.86 1.16
CA GLY A 64 -8.53 5.79 1.40
C GLY A 64 -9.17 7.12 1.80
N LYS A 65 -8.40 7.97 2.48
CA LYS A 65 -8.88 9.23 3.07
C LYS A 65 -8.82 10.42 2.10
N TYR A 66 -7.75 10.49 1.31
CA TYR A 66 -7.50 11.61 0.43
C TYR A 66 -7.68 11.20 -1.03
N ASN A 67 -8.39 12.03 -1.80
CA ASN A 67 -8.62 11.79 -3.23
C ASN A 67 -7.33 12.12 -4.01
N MET A 68 -6.31 11.26 -3.89
CA MET A 68 -5.03 11.39 -4.58
C MET A 68 -5.10 10.77 -5.96
N VAL A 69 -4.42 11.38 -6.92
CA VAL A 69 -4.33 10.90 -8.30
C VAL A 69 -2.98 10.21 -8.49
N LEU A 70 -3.02 8.94 -8.91
CA LEU A 70 -1.81 8.26 -9.33
C LEU A 70 -1.33 8.85 -10.65
N MET A 71 -0.12 9.44 -10.63
CA MET A 71 0.50 9.95 -11.84
C MET A 71 0.91 8.78 -12.75
N ALA A 72 0.67 8.96 -14.04
CA ALA A 72 1.09 7.97 -15.04
C ALA A 72 2.63 7.85 -15.02
N THR A 73 3.09 6.62 -14.85
CA THR A 73 4.51 6.29 -14.94
C THR A 73 4.80 5.61 -16.28
N PRO A 74 6.06 5.67 -16.75
CA PRO A 74 6.48 4.88 -17.89
C PRO A 74 6.18 3.38 -17.68
N PRO A 75 6.10 2.58 -18.76
CA PRO A 75 5.99 1.13 -18.62
C PRO A 75 7.15 0.55 -17.79
N PHE A 76 6.88 -0.53 -17.06
CA PHE A 76 7.91 -1.27 -16.34
C PHE A 76 8.90 -1.91 -17.33
N ASP A 77 10.19 -1.68 -17.11
CA ASP A 77 11.29 -2.29 -17.81
C ASP A 77 12.22 -2.98 -16.80
N ALA A 78 12.34 -4.30 -16.88
CA ALA A 78 13.04 -5.11 -15.89
C ALA A 78 14.56 -4.84 -15.87
N GLU A 79 15.17 -4.51 -17.01
CA GLU A 79 16.62 -4.24 -17.09
C GLU A 79 16.94 -2.87 -16.49
N ASN A 80 16.18 -1.85 -16.85
CA ASN A 80 16.33 -0.53 -16.26
C ASN A 80 16.03 -0.55 -14.75
N TYR A 81 15.03 -1.33 -14.33
CA TYR A 81 14.64 -1.42 -12.93
C TYR A 81 15.72 -2.01 -12.03
N LYS A 82 16.56 -2.92 -12.55
CA LYS A 82 17.71 -3.46 -11.80
C LYS A 82 18.68 -2.35 -11.33
N CYS A 83 18.90 -1.33 -12.17
CA CYS A 83 19.71 -0.19 -11.78
C CYS A 83 18.97 0.74 -10.83
N LEU A 84 17.65 0.91 -10.99
CA LEU A 84 16.87 1.79 -10.12
C LEU A 84 16.86 1.34 -8.66
N VAL A 85 16.92 0.04 -8.38
CA VAL A 85 16.96 -0.49 -7.00
C VAL A 85 18.34 -0.41 -6.35
N ASP A 86 19.39 -0.13 -7.13
CA ASP A 86 20.75 0.03 -6.62
C ASP A 86 21.02 1.50 -6.27
N ALA A 87 21.33 1.77 -5.00
CA ALA A 87 21.69 3.10 -4.53
C ALA A 87 22.93 3.69 -5.23
N ASN A 88 23.79 2.84 -5.79
CA ASN A 88 25.03 3.21 -6.48
C ASN A 88 24.86 3.23 -8.02
N CYS A 89 23.64 3.17 -8.54
CA CYS A 89 23.38 3.22 -9.97
C CYS A 89 23.96 4.51 -10.60
N ALA A 90 24.98 4.37 -11.45
CA ALA A 90 25.68 5.51 -12.03
C ALA A 90 24.91 6.21 -13.15
N ASP A 91 24.15 5.44 -13.96
CA ASP A 91 23.40 5.92 -15.12
C ASP A 91 21.98 5.32 -15.12
N PRO A 92 21.10 5.79 -14.21
CA PRO A 92 19.75 5.27 -14.11
C PRO A 92 18.93 5.60 -15.37
N LYS A 93 18.20 4.60 -15.86
CA LYS A 93 17.26 4.74 -16.97
C LYS A 93 15.83 4.69 -16.44
N VAL A 94 14.93 5.29 -17.20
CA VAL A 94 13.52 5.36 -16.84
C VAL A 94 12.87 3.97 -16.92
N SER A 95 12.14 3.61 -15.87
CA SER A 95 11.23 2.46 -15.79
C SER A 95 10.04 2.81 -14.90
N GLY A 96 8.90 2.18 -15.13
CA GLY A 96 7.82 2.16 -14.14
C GLY A 96 8.21 1.33 -12.92
N TRP A 97 7.40 1.42 -11.87
CA TRP A 97 7.57 0.63 -10.66
C TRP A 97 7.22 -0.83 -10.90
N ALA A 98 7.98 -1.73 -10.29
CA ALA A 98 7.61 -3.14 -10.22
C ALA A 98 6.31 -3.26 -9.40
N LYS A 99 5.37 -4.09 -9.87
CA LYS A 99 4.18 -4.41 -9.11
C LYS A 99 4.58 -5.26 -7.90
N GLY A 100 4.35 -4.75 -6.69
CA GLY A 100 4.49 -5.51 -5.46
C GLY A 100 3.24 -6.34 -5.18
N GLU A 101 3.43 -7.61 -4.87
CA GLU A 101 2.34 -8.47 -4.42
C GLU A 101 2.32 -8.53 -2.89
N VAL A 102 1.16 -8.31 -2.30
CA VAL A 102 0.91 -8.58 -0.88
C VAL A 102 0.29 -9.96 -0.77
N ALA A 103 0.99 -10.87 -0.12
CA ALA A 103 0.59 -12.26 -0.03
C ALA A 103 0.56 -12.73 1.43
N VAL A 104 -0.30 -13.71 1.72
CA VAL A 104 -0.31 -14.41 3.00
C VAL A 104 0.79 -15.47 2.99
N ALA A 105 1.74 -15.38 3.90
CA ALA A 105 2.81 -16.36 4.07
C ALA A 105 2.49 -17.30 5.24
N VAL A 106 2.62 -18.60 5.01
CA VAL A 106 2.42 -19.64 6.02
C VAL A 106 3.59 -20.61 6.03
N VAL A 107 3.79 -21.32 7.15
CA VAL A 107 4.76 -22.43 7.21
C VAL A 107 4.32 -23.58 6.31
N THR A 108 5.27 -24.26 5.67
CA THR A 108 4.99 -25.34 4.70
C THR A 108 4.10 -26.46 5.26
N THR A 109 4.25 -26.77 6.55
CA THR A 109 3.46 -27.79 7.25
C THR A 109 2.02 -27.37 7.57
N MET A 110 1.62 -26.11 7.28
CA MET A 110 0.26 -25.65 7.56
C MET A 110 -0.81 -26.47 6.83
N LYS A 111 -0.54 -26.85 5.58
CA LYS A 111 -1.47 -27.65 4.77
C LYS A 111 -1.77 -29.04 5.36
N GLU A 112 -0.80 -29.60 6.09
CA GLU A 112 -0.94 -30.92 6.75
C GLU A 112 -1.58 -30.79 8.13
N ARG A 113 -1.22 -29.74 8.88
CA ARG A 113 -1.65 -29.55 10.27
C ARG A 113 -3.03 -28.94 10.42
N ALA A 114 -3.41 -28.05 9.49
CA ALA A 114 -4.68 -27.33 9.50
C ALA A 114 -5.10 -26.99 8.06
N PRO A 115 -5.55 -28.00 7.29
CA PRO A 115 -5.88 -27.85 5.87
C PRO A 115 -7.00 -26.84 5.61
N ASP A 116 -8.00 -26.78 6.46
CA ASP A 116 -9.12 -25.85 6.42
C ASP A 116 -8.66 -24.39 6.64
N VAL A 117 -7.74 -24.17 7.57
CA VAL A 117 -7.12 -22.83 7.78
C VAL A 117 -6.25 -22.45 6.59
N ALA A 118 -5.48 -23.39 6.05
CA ALA A 118 -4.67 -23.14 4.86
C ALA A 118 -5.53 -22.80 3.63
N GLU A 119 -6.69 -23.45 3.47
CA GLU A 119 -7.65 -23.14 2.42
C GLU A 119 -8.24 -21.73 2.61
N PHE A 120 -8.70 -21.39 3.81
CA PHE A 120 -9.18 -20.06 4.16
C PHE A 120 -8.15 -18.98 3.80
N LEU A 121 -6.91 -19.13 4.27
CA LEU A 121 -5.84 -18.15 4.02
C LEU A 121 -5.48 -18.04 2.52
N SER A 122 -5.59 -19.13 1.76
CA SER A 122 -5.34 -19.11 0.30
C SER A 122 -6.38 -18.34 -0.49
N LYS A 123 -7.60 -18.21 0.05
CA LYS A 123 -8.71 -17.46 -0.55
C LYS A 123 -8.75 -16.00 -0.11
N MET A 124 -7.98 -15.64 0.94
CA MET A 124 -8.05 -14.33 1.57
C MET A 124 -7.45 -13.25 0.66
N GLN A 125 -8.33 -12.53 -0.01
CA GLN A 125 -7.97 -11.39 -0.87
C GLN A 125 -8.93 -10.23 -0.60
N VAL A 126 -8.38 -9.03 -0.46
CA VAL A 126 -9.16 -7.78 -0.35
C VAL A 126 -8.63 -6.81 -1.41
N PRO A 127 -9.49 -6.21 -2.23
CA PRO A 127 -9.08 -5.17 -3.15
C PRO A 127 -8.43 -3.99 -2.42
N ASN A 128 -7.38 -3.40 -3.00
CA ASN A 128 -6.64 -2.28 -2.38
C ASN A 128 -7.54 -1.10 -2.01
N ALA A 129 -8.55 -0.81 -2.83
CA ALA A 129 -9.50 0.27 -2.55
C ALA A 129 -10.31 0.00 -1.28
N ASP A 130 -10.80 -1.23 -1.12
CA ASP A 130 -11.62 -1.61 0.03
C ASP A 130 -10.81 -1.62 1.32
N ILE A 131 -9.60 -2.20 1.31
CA ILE A 131 -8.76 -2.18 2.52
C ILE A 131 -8.30 -0.77 2.86
N SER A 132 -8.02 0.08 1.87
CA SER A 132 -7.70 1.49 2.13
C SER A 132 -8.88 2.25 2.74
N ALA A 133 -10.10 1.98 2.30
CA ALA A 133 -11.31 2.57 2.87
C ALA A 133 -11.54 2.11 4.32
N VAL A 134 -11.31 0.83 4.62
CA VAL A 134 -11.39 0.29 5.98
C VAL A 134 -10.35 0.92 6.90
N LEU A 135 -9.11 1.07 6.42
CA LEU A 135 -8.04 1.72 7.18
C LEU A 135 -8.33 3.21 7.42
N ALA A 136 -8.87 3.90 6.41
CA ALA A 136 -9.29 5.30 6.54
C ALA A 136 -10.41 5.46 7.57
N TRP A 137 -11.40 4.56 7.56
CA TRP A 137 -12.46 4.55 8.57
C TRP A 137 -11.88 4.37 9.98
N GLY A 138 -10.93 3.45 10.16
CA GLY A 138 -10.26 3.23 11.43
C GLY A 138 -9.52 4.47 11.95
N ASP A 139 -8.76 5.14 11.08
CA ASP A 139 -8.04 6.37 11.40
C ASP A 139 -9.01 7.53 11.77
N ASP A 140 -10.08 7.70 10.99
CA ASP A 140 -11.07 8.76 11.21
C ASP A 140 -11.87 8.60 12.50
N ASN A 141 -12.05 7.37 12.96
CA ASN A 141 -12.81 7.06 14.18
C ASN A 141 -11.92 6.80 15.40
N GLY A 142 -10.58 6.83 15.24
CA GLY A 142 -9.66 6.44 16.31
C GLY A 142 -9.89 5.00 16.80
N ALA A 143 -10.31 4.11 15.89
CA ALA A 143 -10.79 2.78 16.21
C ALA A 143 -9.63 1.84 16.57
N THR A 144 -9.88 0.94 17.50
CA THR A 144 -8.99 -0.18 17.80
C THR A 144 -8.95 -1.19 16.66
N THR A 145 -7.95 -2.05 16.63
CA THR A 145 -7.85 -3.12 15.62
C THR A 145 -9.09 -4.03 15.60
N ASP A 146 -9.64 -4.34 16.77
CA ASP A 146 -10.85 -5.19 16.88
C ASP A 146 -12.09 -4.50 16.31
N GLU A 147 -12.22 -3.19 16.54
CA GLU A 147 -13.30 -2.39 15.95
C GLU A 147 -13.17 -2.28 14.44
N VAL A 148 -11.95 -2.10 13.91
CA VAL A 148 -11.68 -2.12 12.47
C VAL A 148 -12.02 -3.48 11.86
N ALA A 149 -11.64 -4.59 12.52
CA ALA A 149 -11.97 -5.93 12.06
C ALA A 149 -13.50 -6.16 12.07
N THR A 150 -14.20 -5.74 13.13
CA THR A 150 -15.65 -5.82 13.22
C THR A 150 -16.33 -4.98 12.16
N TYR A 151 -15.84 -3.77 11.91
CA TYR A 151 -16.32 -2.91 10.83
C TYR A 151 -16.18 -3.58 9.47
N PHE A 152 -15.03 -4.18 9.17
CA PHE A 152 -14.81 -4.92 7.95
C PHE A 152 -15.80 -6.08 7.80
N LEU A 153 -15.95 -6.91 8.83
CA LEU A 153 -16.86 -8.04 8.79
C LEU A 153 -18.33 -7.63 8.56
N LYS A 154 -18.77 -6.49 9.13
CA LYS A 154 -20.14 -5.98 8.95
C LYS A 154 -20.40 -5.33 7.59
N ASN A 155 -19.41 -4.66 7.01
CA ASN A 155 -19.62 -3.80 5.84
C ASN A 155 -19.08 -4.39 4.54
N TYR A 156 -18.21 -5.42 4.62
CA TYR A 156 -17.57 -6.06 3.46
C TYR A 156 -17.90 -7.54 3.36
N GLU A 157 -19.12 -7.91 3.73
CA GLU A 157 -19.59 -9.30 3.77
C GLU A 157 -19.40 -10.03 2.44
N ALA A 158 -19.66 -9.38 1.30
CA ALA A 158 -19.49 -9.95 -0.03
C ALA A 158 -18.03 -10.38 -0.33
N ILE A 159 -17.06 -9.85 0.41
CA ILE A 159 -15.64 -10.21 0.26
C ILE A 159 -15.32 -11.44 1.14
N TRP A 160 -15.49 -11.33 2.44
CA TRP A 160 -15.01 -12.36 3.36
C TRP A 160 -15.83 -13.66 3.35
N THR A 161 -17.12 -13.61 2.95
CA THR A 161 -17.94 -14.82 2.81
C THR A 161 -17.45 -15.76 1.72
N GLN A 162 -16.64 -15.28 0.78
CA GLN A 162 -16.00 -16.12 -0.25
C GLN A 162 -14.82 -16.94 0.30
N TRP A 163 -14.32 -16.62 1.47
CA TRP A 163 -13.16 -17.26 2.06
C TRP A 163 -13.51 -18.49 2.88
N VAL A 164 -14.77 -18.60 3.31
CA VAL A 164 -15.24 -19.61 4.26
C VAL A 164 -16.48 -20.37 3.72
N PRO A 165 -16.74 -21.61 4.18
CA PRO A 165 -18.00 -22.28 3.92
C PRO A 165 -19.20 -21.49 4.46
N ALA A 166 -20.38 -21.66 3.85
CA ALA A 166 -21.62 -20.94 4.23
C ALA A 166 -21.98 -21.09 5.72
N GLU A 167 -21.83 -22.29 6.26
CA GLU A 167 -22.11 -22.58 7.69
C GLU A 167 -21.19 -21.80 8.65
N VAL A 168 -19.93 -21.55 8.21
CA VAL A 168 -19.00 -20.72 8.99
C VAL A 168 -19.38 -19.24 8.86
N ALA A 169 -19.74 -18.80 7.64
CA ALA A 169 -20.22 -17.45 7.42
C ALA A 169 -21.45 -17.12 8.29
N ASP A 170 -22.40 -18.07 8.41
CA ASP A 170 -23.59 -17.90 9.24
C ASP A 170 -23.25 -17.76 10.74
N LYS A 171 -22.26 -18.53 11.22
CA LYS A 171 -21.77 -18.40 12.60
C LYS A 171 -21.11 -17.04 12.84
N VAL A 172 -20.32 -16.57 11.89
CA VAL A 172 -19.68 -15.24 11.99
C VAL A 172 -20.75 -14.15 12.02
N ARG A 173 -21.75 -14.18 11.12
CA ARG A 173 -22.88 -13.22 11.13
C ARG A 173 -23.61 -13.18 12.48
N ALA A 174 -23.84 -14.35 13.06
CA ALA A 174 -24.53 -14.45 14.34
C ALA A 174 -23.72 -13.93 15.53
N SER A 175 -22.40 -13.71 15.36
CA SER A 175 -21.50 -13.20 16.39
C SER A 175 -21.22 -11.69 16.29
N LEU A 176 -21.62 -11.04 15.19
CA LEU A 176 -21.44 -9.62 14.91
C LEU A 176 -22.57 -8.74 15.43
#